data_8bc92aca24d0fa06eb82cd2f0e0a481d
#
_entry.id   8bc92aca24d0fa06eb82cd2f0e0a481d
#
_cell.length_a   1.000
_cell.length_b   1.000
_cell.length_c   1.000
_cell.angle_alpha   90.00
_cell.angle_beta   90.00
_cell.angle_gamma   90.00
#
_symmetry.space_group_name_H-M   'P 1'
#
loop_
_entity.id
_entity.type
_entity.pdbx_description
1 polymer ?
#
loop_
_entity_poly.entity_id
_entity_poly.type
_entity_poly.pdbx_seq_one_letter_code
_entity_poly.pdbx_strand_id
1 'polypeptide(L)'
;MRGEDAIRLEGTIVEVLKEAKLFRVELANGHRLLGHVSARRHEEAAELKPGDKVNLEMSPFDFSKGRIVLERKENESSRIN
;
A
#
# COMPACT_ATOMS: atom_id res chain seq x y z
N MET A 1 7.66 -5.04 -16.41
CA MET A 1 6.71 -3.99 -16.39
C MET A 1 7.29 -2.70 -15.90
N ARG A 2 7.01 -1.67 -16.60
CA ARG A 2 7.55 -0.42 -16.24
C ARG A 2 6.65 0.32 -15.35
N GLY A 3 7.19 1.21 -14.61
CA GLY A 3 6.39 1.99 -13.70
C GLY A 3 5.30 2.77 -14.38
N GLU A 4 5.52 3.14 -15.60
CA GLU A 4 4.51 3.94 -16.25
C GLU A 4 3.26 3.16 -16.56
N ASP A 5 3.32 1.83 -16.46
CA ASP A 5 2.12 1.04 -16.68
C ASP A 5 1.33 0.84 -15.41
N ALA A 6 1.79 1.34 -14.30
CA ALA A 6 1.11 1.13 -13.03
C ALA A 6 0.18 2.30 -12.75
N ILE A 7 -0.95 2.00 -12.12
CA ILE A 7 -1.89 3.01 -11.69
C ILE A 7 -1.72 3.21 -10.21
N ARG A 8 -1.60 4.45 -9.77
CA ARG A 8 -1.47 4.75 -8.36
C ARG A 8 -2.78 5.29 -7.83
N LEU A 9 -3.27 4.67 -6.77
CA LEU A 9 -4.52 5.06 -6.16
C LEU A 9 -4.34 5.09 -4.66
N GLU A 10 -5.13 5.93 -4.01
CA GLU A 10 -5.12 6.01 -2.57
C GLU A 10 -6.24 5.16 -2.01
N GLY A 11 -5.97 4.42 -0.94
CA GLY A 11 -7.00 3.62 -0.31
C GLY A 11 -6.85 3.65 1.19
N THR A 12 -7.79 3.01 1.86
CA THR A 12 -7.80 2.94 3.31
C THR A 12 -7.80 1.47 3.71
N ILE A 13 -6.93 1.12 4.65
CA ILE A 13 -6.88 -0.24 5.14
C ILE A 13 -8.14 -0.49 5.94
N VAL A 14 -8.86 -1.56 5.61
CA VAL A 14 -10.06 -1.91 6.36
C VAL A 14 -9.85 -3.18 7.17
N GLU A 15 -8.85 -3.99 6.83
CA GLU A 15 -8.62 -5.22 7.56
C GLU A 15 -7.19 -5.69 7.38
N VAL A 16 -6.60 -6.24 8.41
CA VAL A 16 -5.27 -6.83 8.32
C VAL A 16 -5.48 -8.33 8.16
N LEU A 17 -5.10 -8.85 6.99
CA LEU A 17 -5.30 -10.26 6.71
C LEU A 17 -4.10 -11.10 7.09
N LYS A 18 -2.91 -10.58 6.83
CA LYS A 18 -1.68 -11.19 7.30
C LYS A 18 -0.80 -10.07 7.78
N GLU A 19 -0.36 -10.18 9.00
CA GLU A 19 0.37 -9.11 9.64
C GLU A 19 1.58 -8.71 8.80
N ALA A 20 1.69 -7.42 8.52
CA ALA A 20 2.80 -6.83 7.78
C ALA A 20 2.93 -7.34 6.35
N LYS A 21 1.98 -8.11 5.86
CA LYS A 21 2.12 -8.68 4.53
C LYS A 21 0.91 -8.49 3.65
N LEU A 22 -0.28 -8.65 4.19
CA LEU A 22 -1.47 -8.64 3.37
C LEU A 22 -2.59 -7.91 4.07
N PHE A 23 -3.22 -7.01 3.34
CA PHE A 23 -4.26 -6.16 3.90
C PHE A 23 -5.43 -6.08 2.93
N ARG A 24 -6.61 -5.86 3.47
CA ARG A 24 -7.74 -5.53 2.65
C ARG A 24 -7.86 -4.02 2.62
N VAL A 25 -7.91 -3.46 1.42
CA VAL A 25 -7.90 -2.02 1.24
C VAL A 25 -9.13 -1.61 0.46
N GLU A 26 -9.72 -0.50 0.84
CA GLU A 26 -10.89 0.01 0.17
C GLU A 26 -10.55 1.34 -0.49
N LEU A 27 -10.89 1.47 -1.77
CA LEU A 27 -10.65 2.69 -2.51
C LEU A 27 -11.79 3.66 -2.28
N ALA A 28 -11.60 4.89 -2.74
CA ALA A 28 -12.59 5.93 -2.52
C ALA A 28 -13.93 5.58 -3.14
N ASN A 29 -13.94 4.83 -4.22
CA ASN A 29 -15.20 4.46 -4.87
C ASN A 29 -15.83 3.22 -4.26
N GLY A 30 -15.29 2.72 -3.15
CA GLY A 30 -15.87 1.56 -2.48
C GLY A 30 -15.32 0.23 -2.95
N HIS A 31 -14.50 0.23 -3.95
CA HIS A 31 -13.91 -1.02 -4.44
C HIS A 31 -12.90 -1.54 -3.43
N ARG A 32 -12.96 -2.83 -3.13
CA ARG A 32 -12.03 -3.43 -2.20
C ARG A 32 -11.09 -4.37 -2.92
N LEU A 33 -9.86 -4.39 -2.47
CA LEU A 33 -8.86 -5.23 -3.10
C LEU A 33 -7.88 -5.70 -2.06
N LEU A 34 -6.99 -6.59 -2.47
CA LEU A 34 -5.95 -7.07 -1.58
C LEU A 34 -4.70 -6.22 -1.79
N GLY A 35 -4.16 -5.70 -0.70
CA GLY A 35 -2.94 -4.94 -0.76
C GLY A 35 -1.81 -5.74 -0.15
N HIS A 36 -0.73 -5.93 -0.89
CA HIS A 36 0.40 -6.69 -0.37
C HIS A 36 1.61 -5.78 -0.23
N VAL A 37 2.51 -6.17 0.66
CA VAL A 37 3.70 -5.40 0.95
C VAL A 37 4.90 -6.26 0.66
N SER A 38 5.92 -5.68 0.04
CA SER A 38 7.10 -6.44 -0.27
C SER A 38 7.83 -6.83 1.00
N ALA A 39 8.57 -7.92 0.93
CA ALA A 39 9.26 -8.42 2.10
C ALA A 39 10.21 -7.41 2.68
N ARG A 40 10.75 -6.55 1.86
CA ARG A 40 11.70 -5.57 2.34
C ARG A 40 11.07 -4.52 3.22
N ARG A 41 9.77 -4.38 3.16
CA ARG A 41 9.11 -3.34 3.91
C ARG A 41 8.24 -3.87 5.02
N HIS A 42 8.47 -5.11 5.42
CA HIS A 42 7.60 -5.69 6.46
C HIS A 42 7.66 -4.93 7.77
N GLU A 43 8.81 -4.38 8.10
CA GLU A 43 8.89 -3.65 9.34
C GLU A 43 8.02 -2.42 9.33
N GLU A 44 8.01 -1.72 8.22
CA GLU A 44 7.18 -0.54 8.13
C GLU A 44 5.72 -0.90 8.09
N ALA A 45 5.40 -2.01 7.43
CA ALA A 45 4.02 -2.41 7.31
C ALA A 45 3.45 -2.93 8.61
N ALA A 46 4.30 -3.31 9.53
CA ALA A 46 3.80 -3.84 10.80
C ALA A 46 3.02 -2.80 11.58
N GLU A 47 3.20 -1.53 11.27
CA GLU A 47 2.47 -0.50 11.95
C GLU A 47 1.16 -0.14 11.29
N LEU A 48 0.87 -0.71 10.14
CA LEU A 48 -0.37 -0.41 9.46
C LEU A 48 -1.54 -1.07 10.15
N LYS A 49 -2.63 -0.36 10.23
CA LYS A 49 -3.82 -0.87 10.90
C LYS A 49 -5.06 -0.33 10.21
N PRO A 50 -6.22 -0.90 10.49
CA PRO A 50 -7.44 -0.42 9.87
C PRO A 50 -7.62 1.07 10.13
N GLY A 51 -8.01 1.78 9.10
CA GLY A 51 -8.16 3.21 9.16
C GLY A 51 -7.00 3.98 8.58
N ASP A 52 -5.86 3.33 8.41
CA ASP A 52 -4.70 4.02 7.84
C ASP A 52 -4.86 4.17 6.35
N LYS A 53 -4.39 5.30 5.84
CA LYS A 53 -4.42 5.53 4.41
C LYS A 53 -3.12 5.12 3.78
N VAL A 54 -3.22 4.52 2.62
CA VAL A 54 -2.03 4.04 1.92
C VAL A 54 -2.17 4.34 0.44
N ASN A 55 -1.04 4.36 -0.24
CA ASN A 55 -1.02 4.45 -1.68
C ASN A 55 -0.79 3.07 -2.25
N LEU A 56 -1.45 2.80 -3.36
CA LEU A 56 -1.36 1.49 -3.99
C LEU A 56 -0.92 1.64 -5.42
N GLU A 57 -0.12 0.69 -5.87
CA GLU A 57 0.22 0.57 -7.27
C GLU A 57 -0.45 -0.67 -7.80
N MET A 58 -1.23 -0.50 -8.86
CA MET A 58 -2.01 -1.58 -9.41
C MET A 58 -1.79 -1.68 -10.89
N SER A 59 -1.95 -2.89 -11.40
CA SER A 59 -1.94 -3.08 -12.84
C SER A 59 -3.28 -2.63 -13.40
N PRO A 60 -3.30 -1.97 -14.55
CA PRO A 60 -4.59 -1.62 -15.15
C PRO A 60 -5.36 -2.84 -15.60
N PHE A 61 -4.73 -4.00 -15.61
CA PHE A 61 -5.40 -5.23 -16.03
C PHE A 61 -5.90 -6.06 -14.86
N ASP A 62 -5.62 -5.66 -13.63
CA ASP A 62 -6.03 -6.49 -12.50
C ASP A 62 -6.26 -5.58 -11.30
N PHE A 63 -7.52 -5.31 -11.01
CA PHE A 63 -7.86 -4.45 -9.88
C PHE A 63 -8.21 -5.25 -8.62
N SER A 64 -7.94 -6.55 -8.61
CA SER A 64 -8.23 -7.34 -7.43
C SER A 64 -7.10 -7.29 -6.41
N LYS A 65 -5.94 -6.82 -6.79
CA LYS A 65 -4.83 -6.72 -5.87
C LYS A 65 -3.89 -5.62 -6.29
N GLY A 66 -3.17 -5.10 -5.34
CA GLY A 66 -2.21 -4.05 -5.61
C GLY A 66 -1.09 -4.12 -4.61
N ARG A 67 -0.04 -3.37 -4.88
CA ARG A 67 1.10 -3.30 -3.98
C ARG A 67 0.99 -2.02 -3.17
N ILE A 68 1.10 -2.15 -1.87
CA ILE A 68 1.07 -0.99 -1.00
C ILE A 68 2.43 -0.31 -1.08
N VAL A 69 2.41 0.98 -1.41
CA VAL A 69 3.61 1.78 -1.51
C VAL A 69 3.78 2.51 -0.21
N LEU A 70 4.84 2.19 0.52
CA LEU A 70 5.09 2.83 1.79
C LEU A 70 6.05 3.96 1.59
N GLU A 71 5.67 5.14 2.06
CA GLU A 71 6.53 6.28 1.95
C GLU A 71 7.41 6.35 3.14
N ARG A 72 8.65 6.71 2.92
CA ARG A 72 9.62 6.71 3.98
C ARG A 72 9.69 8.05 4.62
N LYS A 73 9.09 8.18 5.75
CA LYS A 73 9.14 9.44 6.42
C LYS A 73 10.52 9.80 6.87
N GLU A 74 11.29 8.82 7.16
CA GLU A 74 12.64 9.12 7.58
C GLU A 74 13.43 9.73 6.48
N ASN A 75 12.97 9.63 5.25
CA ASN A 75 13.65 10.33 4.19
C ASN A 75 13.68 11.79 4.44
N GLU A 76 12.59 12.31 4.92
CA GLU A 76 12.56 13.71 5.18
C GLU A 76 13.48 14.09 6.25
N SER A 77 13.50 13.34 7.32
CA SER A 77 14.35 13.76 8.37
C SER A 77 15.79 13.55 7.99
N SER A 78 16.09 12.56 7.22
CA SER A 78 17.49 12.39 6.91
C SER A 78 17.99 13.48 6.02
N ARG A 79 17.13 14.11 5.26
CA ARG A 79 17.59 15.16 4.44
C ARG A 79 17.92 16.38 5.14
N ILE A 80 17.43 16.53 6.28
CA ILE A 80 17.63 17.69 6.97
C ILE A 80 19.00 17.89 7.37
N ASN A 81 19.72 16.86 7.57
CA ASN A 81 21.04 17.08 8.04
C ASN A 81 21.84 17.98 7.30
#